data_c516fe797ec32dab59473205bb9fb29b
#
_entry.id   c516fe797ec32dab59473205bb9fb29b
#
_cell.length_a   1.000
_cell.length_b   1.000
_cell.length_c   1.000
_cell.angle_alpha   90.00
_cell.angle_beta   90.00
_cell.angle_gamma   90.00
#
_symmetry.space_group_name_H-M   'P 1'
#
loop_
_entity.id
_entity.type
_entity.pdbx_description
1 polymer ?
#
loop_
_entity_poly.entity_id
_entity_poly.type
_entity_poly.pdbx_seq_one_letter_code
_entity_poly.pdbx_strand_id
1 'polypeptide(L)'
;MTLLRYLMIRAARLAVVPLRRKLQRFLASCDDPRAVQADLLKRILARQAATAFGRDHGFAGIRTLDDYRRQVPVAPYERLAPYIERVKAGETDALIADDRVLLFALTSGTTAAR
;
A
#
# COMPACT_ATOMS: atom_id res chain seq x y z
N MET A 1 28.51 40.82 8.92
CA MET A 1 27.52 39.75 8.62
C MET A 1 27.13 39.13 9.93
N THR A 2 25.87 39.28 10.31
CA THR A 2 25.38 38.98 11.66
C THR A 2 25.35 37.47 11.93
N LEU A 3 25.72 37.05 13.15
CA LEU A 3 25.66 35.68 13.70
C LEU A 3 24.31 34.98 13.34
N LEU A 4 23.22 35.75 13.37
CA LEU A 4 21.87 35.32 13.02
C LEU A 4 21.80 34.78 11.58
N ARG A 5 22.42 35.45 10.61
CA ARG A 5 22.45 34.99 9.21
C ARG A 5 23.21 33.67 9.05
N TYR A 6 24.28 33.51 9.78
CA TYR A 6 25.05 32.26 9.79
C TYR A 6 24.25 31.10 10.39
N LEU A 7 23.54 31.34 11.50
CA LEU A 7 22.68 30.35 12.15
C LEU A 7 21.49 29.96 11.25
N MET A 8 20.86 30.93 10.58
CA MET A 8 19.79 30.65 9.62
C MET A 8 20.25 29.76 8.44
N ILE A 9 21.44 30.01 7.89
CA ILE A 9 21.99 29.19 6.80
C ILE A 9 22.28 27.78 7.29
N ARG A 10 22.81 27.62 8.52
CA ARG A 10 23.03 26.30 9.11
C ARG A 10 21.72 25.53 9.36
N ALA A 11 20.70 26.19 9.89
CA ALA A 11 19.39 25.63 10.11
C ALA A 11 18.72 25.19 8.77
N ALA A 12 18.80 26.04 7.74
CA ALA A 12 18.29 25.74 6.41
C ALA A 12 19.01 24.50 5.79
N ARG A 13 20.32 24.40 5.95
CA ARG A 13 21.08 23.21 5.48
C ARG A 13 20.64 21.93 6.19
N LEU A 14 20.40 21.99 7.50
CA LEU A 14 19.89 20.84 8.26
C LEU A 14 18.47 20.45 7.83
N ALA A 15 17.60 21.42 7.53
CA ALA A 15 16.26 21.16 7.05
C ALA A 15 16.21 20.47 5.68
N VAL A 16 17.23 20.66 4.84
CA VAL A 16 17.33 20.03 3.51
C VAL A 16 17.78 18.56 3.61
N VAL A 17 18.46 18.14 4.68
CA VAL A 17 18.98 16.78 4.81
C VAL A 17 17.89 15.69 4.68
N PRO A 18 16.74 15.76 5.35
CA PRO A 18 15.70 14.74 5.22
C PRO A 18 15.12 14.70 3.80
N LEU A 19 15.00 15.84 3.13
CA LEU A 19 14.53 15.90 1.75
C LEU A 19 15.52 15.22 0.79
N ARG A 20 16.81 15.51 0.93
CA ARG A 20 17.87 14.85 0.15
C ARG A 20 17.88 13.34 0.37
N ARG A 21 17.72 12.89 1.61
CA ARG A 21 17.62 11.45 1.93
C ARG A 21 16.40 10.79 1.28
N LYS A 22 15.25 11.47 1.28
CA LYS A 22 14.05 10.95 0.58
C LYS A 22 14.28 10.85 -0.92
N LEU A 23 14.86 11.89 -1.53
CA LEU A 23 15.19 11.88 -2.96
C LEU A 23 16.19 10.76 -3.30
N GLN A 24 17.26 10.62 -2.52
CA GLN A 24 18.24 9.55 -2.74
C GLN A 24 17.63 8.15 -2.62
N ARG A 25 16.74 7.93 -1.64
CA ARG A 25 16.00 6.66 -1.51
C ARG A 25 15.10 6.41 -2.71
N PHE A 26 14.42 7.45 -3.18
CA PHE A 26 13.58 7.35 -4.38
C PHE A 26 14.42 6.98 -5.61
N LEU A 27 15.52 7.68 -5.85
CA LEU A 27 16.43 7.39 -6.96
C LEU A 27 17.00 5.96 -6.86
N ALA A 28 17.46 5.55 -5.68
CA ALA A 28 17.94 4.19 -5.46
C ALA A 28 16.86 3.12 -5.70
N SER A 29 15.58 3.44 -5.46
CA SER A 29 14.49 2.52 -5.78
C SER A 29 14.23 2.38 -7.28
N CYS A 30 14.74 3.29 -8.11
CA CYS A 30 14.66 3.21 -9.56
C CYS A 30 15.77 2.31 -10.16
N ASP A 31 16.82 2.00 -9.40
CA ASP A 31 17.92 1.16 -9.88
C ASP A 31 17.50 -0.32 -9.97
N ASP A 32 16.67 -0.79 -9.04
CA ASP A 32 16.08 -2.14 -9.07
C ASP A 32 14.58 -2.12 -8.68
N PRO A 33 13.72 -1.72 -9.62
CA PRO A 33 12.28 -1.64 -9.36
C PRO A 33 11.65 -3.01 -9.09
N ARG A 34 12.23 -4.11 -9.59
CA ARG A 34 11.70 -5.46 -9.36
C ARG A 34 11.88 -5.89 -7.91
N ALA A 35 13.04 -5.65 -7.33
CA ALA A 35 13.28 -5.93 -5.91
C ALA A 35 12.37 -5.09 -5.01
N VAL A 36 12.23 -3.80 -5.31
CA VAL A 36 11.36 -2.90 -4.56
C VAL A 36 9.89 -3.33 -4.61
N GLN A 37 9.39 -3.74 -5.79
CA GLN A 37 8.03 -4.23 -5.95
C GLN A 37 7.81 -5.57 -5.23
N ALA A 38 8.79 -6.48 -5.29
CA ALA A 38 8.71 -7.75 -4.58
C ALA A 38 8.67 -7.57 -3.06
N ASP A 39 9.47 -6.66 -2.53
CA ASP A 39 9.46 -6.31 -1.10
C ASP A 39 8.15 -5.62 -0.69
N LEU A 40 7.63 -4.72 -1.51
CA LEU A 40 6.33 -4.09 -1.28
C LEU A 40 5.20 -5.12 -1.25
N LEU A 41 5.17 -6.05 -2.22
CA LEU A 41 4.18 -7.13 -2.24
C LEU A 41 4.23 -7.96 -0.95
N LYS A 42 5.42 -8.39 -0.51
CA LYS A 42 5.59 -9.15 0.74
C LYS A 42 5.04 -8.39 1.95
N ARG A 43 5.31 -7.09 2.05
CA ARG A 43 4.80 -6.25 3.15
C ARG A 43 3.27 -6.14 3.12
N ILE A 44 2.68 -5.96 1.94
CA ILE A 44 1.22 -5.91 1.78
C ILE A 44 0.61 -7.24 2.20
N LEU A 45 1.12 -8.36 1.70
CA LEU A 45 0.62 -9.70 2.02
C LEU A 45 0.71 -9.99 3.53
N ALA A 46 1.86 -9.69 4.14
CA ALA A 46 2.06 -9.88 5.58
C ALA A 46 1.06 -9.05 6.41
N ARG A 47 0.83 -7.79 6.02
CA ARG A 47 -0.11 -6.90 6.70
C ARG A 47 -1.56 -7.38 6.56
N GLN A 48 -1.93 -7.90 5.39
CA GLN A 48 -3.30 -8.32 5.09
C GLN A 48 -3.58 -9.81 5.39
N ALA A 49 -2.59 -10.56 5.87
CA ALA A 49 -2.72 -12.01 6.07
C ALA A 49 -3.84 -12.42 7.04
N ALA A 50 -4.14 -11.56 8.02
CA ALA A 50 -5.19 -11.80 9.02
C ALA A 50 -6.59 -11.36 8.57
N THR A 51 -6.74 -10.67 7.43
CA THR A 51 -8.06 -10.33 6.89
C THR A 51 -8.80 -11.59 6.41
N ALA A 52 -10.13 -11.52 6.27
CA ALA A 52 -10.88 -12.64 5.72
C ALA A 52 -10.38 -12.96 4.29
N PHE A 53 -10.25 -11.96 3.44
CA PHE A 53 -9.67 -12.13 2.10
C PHE A 53 -8.28 -12.75 2.11
N GLY A 54 -7.42 -12.30 3.04
CA GLY A 54 -6.05 -12.81 3.17
C GLY A 54 -6.01 -14.29 3.60
N ARG A 55 -6.91 -14.70 4.51
CA ARG A 55 -7.04 -16.12 4.92
C ARG A 55 -7.56 -16.97 3.78
N ASP A 56 -8.62 -16.52 3.09
CA ASP A 56 -9.27 -17.25 1.99
C ASP A 56 -8.31 -17.47 0.80
N HIS A 57 -7.35 -16.56 0.62
CA HIS A 57 -6.33 -16.64 -0.44
C HIS A 57 -4.94 -17.08 0.06
N GLY A 58 -4.83 -17.52 1.30
CA GLY A 58 -3.61 -18.09 1.85
C GLY A 58 -2.41 -17.13 1.89
N PHE A 59 -2.61 -15.84 2.14
CA PHE A 59 -1.57 -14.81 2.11
C PHE A 59 -0.36 -15.14 2.99
N ALA A 60 -0.57 -15.77 4.13
CA ALA A 60 0.52 -16.16 5.02
C ALA A 60 1.51 -17.16 4.39
N GLY A 61 1.07 -17.90 3.38
CA GLY A 61 1.88 -18.91 2.67
C GLY A 61 2.61 -18.38 1.44
N ILE A 62 2.25 -17.17 0.93
CA ILE A 62 2.81 -16.60 -0.29
C ILE A 62 4.22 -16.10 -0.03
N ARG A 63 5.20 -16.62 -0.76
CA ARG A 63 6.62 -16.24 -0.66
C ARG A 63 7.16 -15.55 -1.90
N THR A 64 6.61 -15.88 -3.06
CA THR A 64 7.06 -15.40 -4.37
C THR A 64 5.92 -14.77 -5.15
N LEU A 65 6.26 -14.05 -6.21
CA LEU A 65 5.28 -13.51 -7.16
C LEU A 65 4.48 -14.62 -7.85
N ASP A 66 5.11 -15.76 -8.11
CA ASP A 66 4.45 -16.90 -8.74
C ASP A 66 3.48 -17.58 -7.78
N ASP A 67 3.79 -17.66 -6.48
CA ASP A 67 2.83 -18.10 -5.47
C ASP A 67 1.61 -17.18 -5.45
N TYR A 68 1.85 -15.86 -5.47
CA TYR A 68 0.78 -14.87 -5.51
C TYR A 68 -0.14 -15.06 -6.71
N ARG A 69 0.43 -15.21 -7.91
CA ARG A 69 -0.34 -15.42 -9.15
C ARG A 69 -1.17 -16.70 -9.13
N ARG A 70 -0.67 -17.76 -8.48
CA ARG A 70 -1.41 -19.02 -8.36
C ARG A 70 -2.54 -18.94 -7.34
N GLN A 71 -2.32 -18.26 -6.22
CA GLN A 71 -3.26 -18.24 -5.09
C GLN A 71 -4.29 -17.12 -5.20
N VAL A 72 -3.94 -16.02 -5.89
CA VAL A 72 -4.80 -14.86 -6.08
C VAL A 72 -5.08 -14.70 -7.57
N PRO A 73 -6.05 -15.44 -8.11
CA PRO A 73 -6.36 -15.36 -9.54
C PRO A 73 -6.97 -14.00 -9.89
N VAL A 74 -6.75 -13.55 -11.12
CA VAL A 74 -7.48 -12.40 -11.66
C VAL A 74 -8.97 -12.71 -11.63
N ALA A 75 -9.74 -11.84 -11.05
CA ALA A 75 -11.17 -12.06 -10.83
C ALA A 75 -11.99 -10.80 -11.12
N PRO A 76 -13.24 -10.95 -11.58
CA PRO A 76 -14.14 -9.82 -11.75
C PRO A 76 -14.57 -9.24 -10.39
N TYR A 77 -15.17 -8.05 -10.44
CA TYR A 77 -15.61 -7.32 -9.23
C TYR A 77 -16.55 -8.14 -8.34
N GLU A 78 -17.40 -8.96 -8.92
CA GLU A 78 -18.37 -9.80 -8.21
C GLU A 78 -17.72 -10.74 -7.19
N ARG A 79 -16.48 -11.12 -7.41
CA ARG A 79 -15.70 -11.92 -6.43
C ARG A 79 -15.26 -11.10 -5.22
N LEU A 80 -15.03 -9.81 -5.38
CA LEU A 80 -14.65 -8.89 -4.29
C LEU A 80 -15.87 -8.31 -3.58
N ALA A 81 -17.00 -8.20 -4.28
CA ALA A 81 -18.21 -7.59 -3.76
C ALA A 81 -18.63 -8.07 -2.36
N PRO A 82 -18.62 -9.39 -2.04
CA PRO A 82 -18.99 -9.85 -0.71
C PRO A 82 -18.12 -9.29 0.42
N TYR A 83 -16.80 -9.16 0.19
CA TYR A 83 -15.87 -8.57 1.16
C TYR A 83 -16.10 -7.06 1.30
N ILE A 84 -16.37 -6.38 0.18
CA ILE A 84 -16.65 -4.93 0.16
C ILE A 84 -17.94 -4.64 0.95
N GLU A 85 -19.00 -5.43 0.77
CA GLU A 85 -20.25 -5.24 1.53
C GLU A 85 -20.04 -5.48 3.04
N ARG A 86 -19.21 -6.43 3.44
CA ARG A 86 -18.84 -6.63 4.84
C ARG A 86 -18.09 -5.41 5.40
N VAL A 87 -17.16 -4.84 4.63
CA VAL A 87 -16.46 -3.60 5.02
C VAL A 87 -17.43 -2.43 5.17
N LYS A 88 -18.42 -2.29 4.26
CA LYS A 88 -19.49 -1.28 4.36
C LYS A 88 -20.36 -1.49 5.60
N ALA A 89 -20.58 -2.72 6.00
CA ALA A 89 -21.31 -3.08 7.22
C ALA A 89 -20.49 -2.85 8.51
N GLY A 90 -19.22 -2.38 8.41
CA GLY A 90 -18.35 -2.09 9.53
C GLY A 90 -17.34 -3.19 9.87
N GLU A 91 -17.35 -4.31 9.16
CA GLU A 91 -16.38 -5.41 9.31
C GLU A 91 -15.14 -5.12 8.44
N THR A 92 -14.31 -4.19 8.87
CA THR A 92 -13.17 -3.70 8.08
C THR A 92 -12.14 -4.79 7.81
N ASP A 93 -11.94 -5.71 8.75
CA ASP A 93 -11.03 -6.84 8.62
C ASP A 93 -11.47 -7.91 7.59
N ALA A 94 -12.65 -7.75 6.97
CA ALA A 94 -13.01 -8.56 5.81
C ALA A 94 -12.02 -8.38 4.65
N LEU A 95 -11.53 -7.16 4.42
CA LEU A 95 -10.65 -6.83 3.29
C LEU A 95 -9.40 -6.02 3.68
N ILE A 96 -9.46 -5.24 4.76
CA ILE A 96 -8.44 -4.25 5.13
C ILE A 96 -8.02 -4.48 6.58
N ALA A 97 -6.71 -4.65 6.84
CA ALA A 97 -6.17 -4.85 8.19
C ALA A 97 -6.16 -3.57 9.06
N ASP A 98 -6.61 -2.43 8.53
CA ASP A 98 -6.71 -1.18 9.26
C ASP A 98 -8.13 -0.99 9.81
N ASP A 99 -8.25 -0.45 11.01
CA ASP A 99 -9.54 -0.21 11.69
C ASP A 99 -10.35 0.95 11.09
N ARG A 100 -9.77 1.71 10.15
CA ARG A 100 -10.36 2.95 9.66
C ARG A 100 -10.50 2.96 8.15
N VAL A 101 -11.75 2.84 7.68
CA VAL A 101 -12.15 3.23 6.34
C VAL A 101 -12.59 4.70 6.38
N LEU A 102 -11.90 5.57 5.65
CA LEU A 102 -12.20 7.00 5.66
C LEU A 102 -13.33 7.37 4.70
N LEU A 103 -13.35 6.73 3.54
CA LEU A 103 -14.38 6.97 2.51
C LEU A 103 -14.40 5.82 1.48
N PHE A 104 -15.51 5.68 0.79
CA PHE A 104 -15.63 4.88 -0.43
C PHE A 104 -15.71 5.80 -1.63
N ALA A 105 -14.79 5.65 -2.59
CA ALA A 105 -14.85 6.37 -3.85
C ALA A 105 -15.65 5.55 -4.87
N LEU A 106 -16.71 6.14 -5.42
CA LEU A 106 -17.47 5.56 -6.52
C LEU A 106 -16.90 6.09 -7.84
N THR A 107 -16.66 5.19 -8.78
CA THR A 107 -16.31 5.56 -10.14
C THR A 107 -17.60 5.53 -11.00
N SER A 108 -17.68 6.39 -12.00
CA SER A 108 -18.77 6.36 -13.02
C SER A 108 -18.60 5.16 -13.96
N GLY A 109 -18.46 3.96 -13.40
CA GLY A 109 -18.28 2.75 -14.19
C GLY A 109 -19.55 2.39 -14.94
N THR A 110 -19.41 2.05 -16.21
CA THR A 110 -20.47 1.60 -17.11
C THR A 110 -21.12 0.25 -16.74
N THR A 111 -20.77 -0.31 -15.61
CA THR A 111 -21.25 -1.61 -15.12
C THR A 111 -22.35 -1.52 -14.05
N ALA A 112 -22.77 -0.32 -13.69
CA ALA A 112 -23.91 -0.16 -12.79
C ALA A 112 -25.16 0.07 -13.62
N ALA A 113 -25.84 -0.99 -14.02
CA ALA A 113 -27.26 -1.06 -14.25
C ALA A 113 -27.58 -2.23 -15.19
N ARG A 114 -27.81 -3.37 -14.62
CA ARG A 114 -28.90 -4.25 -15.08
C ARG A 114 -29.46 -4.95 -13.87
#